data_dab13ef027f514328018cd2bdd3626f0
#
_entry.id   dab13ef027f514328018cd2bdd3626f0
#
_cell.length_a   1.000
_cell.length_b   1.000
_cell.length_c   1.000
_cell.angle_alpha   90.00
_cell.angle_beta   90.00
_cell.angle_gamma   90.00
#
_symmetry.space_group_name_H-M   'P 1'
#
loop_
_entity.id
_entity.type
_entity.pdbx_description
1 polymer ?
#
loop_
_entity_poly.entity_id
_entity_poly.type
_entity_poly.pdbx_seq_one_letter_code
_entity_poly.pdbx_strand_id
1 'polypeptide(L)'
;NRAGARILGGQIRRGHNDTMQAAIWLSDLRGFTALSDRLPAETVVEILNRYFDCQVTAIRGHGGEVLKFMGDGLLAVFPIDEYVGDAAHVCTRVLEAARESRASVEALAFPVGDVVERFRFGVALHVGNILYGNIGGGNRLDFTCIGPAVNLAARLEKIAGRLGRTVVVSEVFA
;
A
#
# COMPACT_ATOMS: atom_id res chain seq x y z
N ASN A 1 12.30 11.39 -9.59
CA ASN A 1 11.48 12.15 -8.64
C ASN A 1 12.31 12.40 -7.38
N ARG A 2 12.56 13.68 -7.00
CA ARG A 2 13.43 14.03 -5.86
C ARG A 2 12.88 13.56 -4.51
N ALA A 3 11.56 13.48 -4.34
CA ALA A 3 10.95 12.98 -3.11
C ALA A 3 11.24 11.47 -2.94
N GLY A 4 11.06 10.66 -3.97
CA GLY A 4 11.46 9.26 -3.97
C GLY A 4 12.96 9.06 -3.81
N ALA A 5 13.78 9.93 -4.42
CA ALA A 5 15.23 9.91 -4.23
C ALA A 5 15.66 10.31 -2.81
N ARG A 6 14.91 11.18 -2.11
CA ARG A 6 15.14 11.49 -0.68
C ARG A 6 14.77 10.30 0.21
N ILE A 7 13.70 9.59 -0.12
CA ILE A 7 13.30 8.39 0.61
C ILE A 7 14.31 7.25 0.37
N LEU A 8 14.76 7.04 -0.88
CA LEU A 8 15.70 5.98 -1.24
C LEU A 8 17.18 6.35 -1.07
N GLY A 9 17.52 7.64 -1.15
CA GLY A 9 18.89 8.16 -1.01
C GLY A 9 19.31 8.46 0.42
N GLY A 10 18.43 8.22 1.40
CA GLY A 10 18.77 8.32 2.82
C GLY A 10 19.92 7.37 3.14
N GLN A 11 21.04 7.92 3.58
CA GLN A 11 22.18 7.12 4.05
C GLN A 11 21.64 6.07 5.02
N ILE A 12 21.94 4.80 4.74
CA ILE A 12 21.56 3.65 5.57
C ILE A 12 22.25 3.76 6.94
N ARG A 13 21.78 4.69 7.76
CA ARG A 13 22.24 4.88 9.14
C ARG A 13 21.04 4.76 10.06
N ARG A 14 21.24 3.98 11.13
CA ARG A 14 20.27 3.85 12.24
C ARG A 14 19.99 5.25 12.83
N GLY A 15 18.70 5.60 12.96
CA GLY A 15 18.26 6.84 13.60
C GLY A 15 18.12 8.05 12.68
N HIS A 16 18.27 7.89 11.36
CA HIS A 16 17.89 8.97 10.43
C HIS A 16 16.38 8.89 10.17
N ASN A 17 15.65 9.80 10.78
CA ASN A 17 14.20 9.86 10.69
C ASN A 17 13.78 11.26 10.24
N ASP A 18 12.88 11.33 9.28
CA ASP A 18 12.29 12.56 8.80
C ASP A 18 10.76 12.53 8.96
N THR A 19 10.18 13.70 9.25
CA THR A 19 8.72 13.85 9.29
C THR A 19 8.25 14.44 7.97
N MET A 20 7.19 13.84 7.40
CA MET A 20 6.56 14.38 6.20
C MET A 20 5.04 14.22 6.27
N GLN A 21 4.32 15.09 5.57
CA GLN A 21 2.91 14.88 5.28
C GLN A 21 2.77 13.97 4.06
N ALA A 22 1.89 12.98 4.14
CA ALA A 22 1.66 12.06 3.03
C ALA A 22 0.22 11.55 3.02
N ALA A 23 -0.26 11.17 1.84
CA ALA A 23 -1.38 10.25 1.74
C ALA A 23 -0.85 8.83 1.91
N ILE A 24 -1.48 8.07 2.80
CA ILE A 24 -1.12 6.73 3.20
C ILE A 24 -2.05 5.77 2.49
N TRP A 25 -1.48 4.75 1.86
CA TRP A 25 -2.17 3.62 1.25
C TRP A 25 -1.88 2.37 2.06
N LEU A 26 -2.90 1.74 2.57
CA LEU A 26 -2.80 0.43 3.20
C LEU A 26 -3.84 -0.51 2.59
N SER A 27 -3.40 -1.57 1.98
CA SER A 27 -4.26 -2.54 1.29
C SER A 27 -4.03 -3.96 1.76
N ASP A 28 -5.02 -4.82 1.49
CA ASP A 28 -5.06 -6.22 1.89
C ASP A 28 -5.88 -7.04 0.89
N LEU A 29 -5.46 -8.28 0.60
CA LEU A 29 -6.15 -9.19 -0.32
C LEU A 29 -7.33 -9.89 0.41
N ARG A 30 -8.53 -9.73 -0.10
CA ARG A 30 -9.71 -10.31 0.53
C ARG A 30 -9.76 -11.83 0.39
N GLY A 31 -9.93 -12.52 1.53
CA GLY A 31 -10.03 -13.98 1.56
C GLY A 31 -8.69 -14.70 1.43
N PHE A 32 -7.57 -14.01 1.60
CA PHE A 32 -6.24 -14.60 1.43
C PHE A 32 -5.99 -15.81 2.33
N THR A 33 -6.38 -15.77 3.60
CA THR A 33 -6.21 -16.92 4.52
C THR A 33 -6.86 -18.18 3.97
N ALA A 34 -8.12 -18.10 3.53
CA ALA A 34 -8.81 -19.24 2.95
C ALA A 34 -8.19 -19.72 1.62
N LEU A 35 -7.61 -18.80 0.85
CA LEU A 35 -6.87 -19.10 -0.38
C LEU A 35 -5.58 -19.85 -0.06
N SER A 36 -4.79 -19.35 0.88
CA SER A 36 -3.50 -19.94 1.27
C SER A 36 -3.63 -21.31 1.93
N ASP A 37 -4.73 -21.57 2.63
CA ASP A 37 -5.01 -22.88 3.23
C ASP A 37 -5.37 -23.96 2.20
N ARG A 38 -5.82 -23.53 1.00
CA ARG A 38 -6.36 -24.41 -0.04
C ARG A 38 -5.38 -24.69 -1.18
N LEU A 39 -4.45 -23.77 -1.43
CA LEU A 39 -3.55 -23.83 -2.58
C LEU A 39 -2.11 -24.18 -2.21
N PRO A 40 -1.34 -24.81 -3.11
CA PRO A 40 0.09 -25.01 -2.94
C PRO A 40 0.82 -23.67 -2.74
N ALA A 41 1.88 -23.68 -1.92
CA ALA A 41 2.63 -22.48 -1.55
C ALA A 41 3.17 -21.71 -2.77
N GLU A 42 3.67 -22.43 -3.78
CA GLU A 42 4.18 -21.85 -5.02
C GLU A 42 3.08 -21.08 -5.78
N THR A 43 1.87 -21.65 -5.83
CA THR A 43 0.71 -21.02 -6.46
C THR A 43 0.29 -19.76 -5.71
N VAL A 44 0.30 -19.81 -4.36
CA VAL A 44 0.00 -18.65 -3.53
C VAL A 44 1.00 -17.53 -3.77
N VAL A 45 2.29 -17.83 -3.85
CA VAL A 45 3.35 -16.84 -4.14
C VAL A 45 3.15 -16.22 -5.52
N GLU A 46 2.81 -17.02 -6.55
CA GLU A 46 2.57 -16.49 -7.90
C GLU A 46 1.34 -15.57 -7.92
N ILE A 47 0.26 -15.93 -7.23
CA ILE A 47 -0.93 -15.09 -7.07
C ILE A 47 -0.56 -13.76 -6.41
N LEU A 48 0.17 -13.80 -5.28
CA LEU A 48 0.61 -12.59 -4.58
C LEU A 48 1.46 -11.68 -5.46
N ASN A 49 2.39 -12.24 -6.22
CA ASN A 49 3.23 -11.46 -7.14
C ASN A 49 2.36 -10.72 -8.17
N ARG A 50 1.45 -11.39 -8.85
CA ARG A 50 0.54 -10.75 -9.82
C ARG A 50 -0.37 -9.71 -9.17
N TYR A 51 -0.89 -10.01 -7.98
CA TYR A 51 -1.70 -9.08 -7.20
C TYR A 51 -0.94 -7.82 -6.81
N PHE A 52 0.29 -7.96 -6.33
CA PHE A 52 1.13 -6.81 -6.00
C PHE A 52 1.54 -6.01 -7.23
N ASP A 53 1.84 -6.66 -8.35
CA ASP A 53 2.19 -5.98 -9.60
C ASP A 53 1.08 -5.03 -10.06
N CYS A 54 -0.19 -5.41 -9.93
CA CYS A 54 -1.33 -4.54 -10.22
C CYS A 54 -1.31 -3.25 -9.41
N GLN A 55 -0.99 -3.34 -8.12
CA GLN A 55 -0.97 -2.18 -7.23
C GLN A 55 0.30 -1.35 -7.39
N VAL A 56 1.47 -2.01 -7.43
CA VAL A 56 2.77 -1.32 -7.55
C VAL A 56 2.83 -0.48 -8.81
N THR A 57 2.30 -0.99 -9.92
CA THR A 57 2.23 -0.27 -11.19
C THR A 57 1.39 0.99 -11.06
N ALA A 58 0.17 0.89 -10.53
CA ALA A 58 -0.72 2.03 -10.34
C ALA A 58 -0.15 3.04 -9.32
N ILE A 59 0.33 2.58 -8.16
CA ILE A 59 0.92 3.43 -7.13
C ILE A 59 2.08 4.26 -7.69
N ARG A 60 3.02 3.62 -8.39
CA ARG A 60 4.18 4.31 -8.98
C ARG A 60 3.78 5.24 -10.12
N GLY A 61 2.85 4.84 -10.97
CA GLY A 61 2.32 5.64 -12.07
C GLY A 61 1.70 6.96 -11.57
N HIS A 62 1.13 6.95 -10.38
CA HIS A 62 0.51 8.12 -9.75
C HIS A 62 1.41 8.82 -8.72
N GLY A 63 2.72 8.49 -8.67
CA GLY A 63 3.72 9.18 -7.86
C GLY A 63 3.81 8.71 -6.41
N GLY A 64 3.23 7.56 -6.10
CA GLY A 64 3.39 6.89 -4.83
C GLY A 64 4.64 6.02 -4.76
N GLU A 65 4.99 5.63 -3.56
CA GLU A 65 6.11 4.76 -3.25
C GLU A 65 5.68 3.63 -2.32
N VAL A 66 5.99 2.41 -2.72
CA VAL A 66 5.75 1.22 -1.90
C VAL A 66 6.87 1.10 -0.87
N LEU A 67 6.50 1.10 0.40
CA LEU A 67 7.44 1.00 1.51
C LEU A 67 7.62 -0.44 1.97
N LYS A 68 6.52 -1.22 2.02
CA LYS A 68 6.57 -2.55 2.62
C LYS A 68 5.45 -3.45 2.12
N PHE A 69 5.79 -4.73 1.90
CA PHE A 69 4.83 -5.82 1.79
C PHE A 69 4.66 -6.49 3.16
N MET A 70 3.44 -6.80 3.55
CA MET A 70 3.09 -7.36 4.86
C MET A 70 2.14 -8.55 4.68
N GLY A 71 2.72 -9.72 4.38
CA GLY A 71 1.92 -10.88 3.98
C GLY A 71 1.21 -10.63 2.66
N ASP A 72 -0.10 -10.55 2.68
CA ASP A 72 -0.97 -10.21 1.54
C ASP A 72 -1.34 -8.71 1.48
N GLY A 73 -0.78 -7.92 2.38
CA GLY A 73 -0.97 -6.46 2.45
C GLY A 73 0.20 -5.66 1.88
N LEU A 74 -0.07 -4.40 1.58
CA LEU A 74 0.89 -3.45 1.04
C LEU A 74 0.72 -2.10 1.72
N LEU A 75 1.85 -1.53 2.17
CA LEU A 75 1.93 -0.16 2.66
C LEU A 75 2.65 0.70 1.64
N ALA A 76 2.00 1.76 1.21
CA ALA A 76 2.60 2.78 0.34
C ALA A 76 2.27 4.18 0.83
N VAL A 77 3.03 5.15 0.36
CA VAL A 77 2.86 6.56 0.67
C VAL A 77 2.94 7.40 -0.60
N PHE A 78 2.20 8.51 -0.59
CA PHE A 78 2.25 9.55 -1.61
C PHE A 78 2.63 10.85 -0.90
N PRO A 79 3.88 11.32 -1.06
CA PRO A 79 4.35 12.54 -0.41
C PRO A 79 3.51 13.76 -0.79
N ILE A 80 3.27 14.63 0.19
CA ILE A 80 2.61 15.92 0.00
C ILE A 80 3.65 16.98 0.34
N ASP A 81 4.17 17.67 -0.66
CA ASP A 81 5.13 18.74 -0.53
C ASP A 81 4.98 19.76 -1.68
N GLU A 82 5.67 20.88 -1.57
CA GLU A 82 5.63 21.96 -2.57
C GLU A 82 6.05 21.54 -4.00
N TYR A 83 6.79 20.42 -4.13
CA TYR A 83 7.28 19.92 -5.43
C TYR A 83 6.32 18.92 -6.07
N VAL A 84 5.52 18.22 -5.27
CA VAL A 84 4.58 17.18 -5.72
C VAL A 84 3.20 17.76 -5.94
N GLY A 85 2.77 18.70 -5.09
CA GLY A 85 1.47 19.33 -5.11
C GLY A 85 0.82 19.36 -3.73
N ASP A 86 -0.26 20.13 -3.64
CA ASP A 86 -1.06 20.23 -2.42
C ASP A 86 -1.81 18.89 -2.12
N ALA A 87 -2.40 18.84 -0.94
CA ALA A 87 -3.10 17.63 -0.47
C ALA A 87 -4.25 17.22 -1.42
N ALA A 88 -5.00 18.16 -1.97
CA ALA A 88 -6.13 17.86 -2.86
C ALA A 88 -5.65 17.22 -4.17
N HIS A 89 -4.59 17.78 -4.76
CA HIS A 89 -3.97 17.21 -5.95
C HIS A 89 -3.45 15.78 -5.70
N VAL A 90 -2.73 15.58 -4.60
CA VAL A 90 -2.19 14.26 -4.24
C VAL A 90 -3.32 13.27 -3.97
N CYS A 91 -4.37 13.64 -3.19
CA CYS A 91 -5.51 12.77 -2.92
C CYS A 91 -6.24 12.36 -4.21
N THR A 92 -6.38 13.25 -5.18
CA THR A 92 -6.96 12.94 -6.49
C THR A 92 -6.15 11.83 -7.19
N ARG A 93 -4.83 11.96 -7.25
CA ARG A 93 -3.94 10.96 -7.85
C ARG A 93 -3.98 9.62 -7.12
N VAL A 94 -4.08 9.64 -5.80
CA VAL A 94 -4.23 8.42 -4.98
C VAL A 94 -5.55 7.71 -5.29
N LEU A 95 -6.66 8.45 -5.48
CA LEU A 95 -7.93 7.86 -5.89
C LEU A 95 -7.87 7.27 -7.29
N GLU A 96 -7.17 7.91 -8.22
CA GLU A 96 -6.93 7.37 -9.56
C GLU A 96 -6.13 6.06 -9.49
N ALA A 97 -5.06 6.03 -8.71
CA ALA A 97 -4.29 4.80 -8.45
C ALA A 97 -5.18 3.69 -7.85
N ALA A 98 -6.09 4.03 -6.92
CA ALA A 98 -7.00 3.06 -6.33
C ALA A 98 -8.00 2.49 -7.34
N ARG A 99 -8.52 3.31 -8.25
CA ARG A 99 -9.42 2.88 -9.34
C ARG A 99 -8.70 1.97 -10.33
N GLU A 100 -7.47 2.34 -10.73
CA GLU A 100 -6.64 1.55 -11.64
C GLU A 100 -6.25 0.20 -11.01
N SER A 101 -5.78 0.21 -9.76
CA SER A 101 -5.48 -1.02 -9.00
C SER A 101 -6.69 -1.93 -8.90
N ARG A 102 -7.86 -1.36 -8.59
CA ARG A 102 -9.11 -2.12 -8.52
C ARG A 102 -9.44 -2.79 -9.84
N ALA A 103 -9.43 -2.04 -10.93
CA ALA A 103 -9.73 -2.58 -12.26
C ALA A 103 -8.75 -3.71 -12.64
N SER A 104 -7.46 -3.52 -12.37
CA SER A 104 -6.43 -4.52 -12.66
C SER A 104 -6.58 -5.79 -11.80
N VAL A 105 -6.86 -5.66 -10.50
CA VAL A 105 -7.06 -6.80 -9.60
C VAL A 105 -8.35 -7.56 -9.95
N GLU A 106 -9.45 -6.86 -10.25
CA GLU A 106 -10.71 -7.50 -10.66
C GLU A 106 -10.60 -8.22 -12.02
N ALA A 107 -9.68 -7.77 -12.89
CA ALA A 107 -9.38 -8.40 -14.16
C ALA A 107 -8.47 -9.64 -14.02
N LEU A 108 -7.76 -9.79 -12.88
CA LEU A 108 -6.94 -10.96 -12.65
C LEU A 108 -7.79 -12.23 -12.64
N ALA A 109 -7.42 -13.17 -13.51
CA ALA A 109 -7.98 -14.50 -13.58
C ALA A 109 -6.82 -15.50 -13.45
N PHE A 110 -6.85 -16.32 -12.42
CA PHE A 110 -5.81 -17.29 -12.16
C PHE A 110 -6.36 -18.70 -12.26
N PRO A 111 -5.98 -19.50 -13.26
CA PRO A 111 -6.46 -20.86 -13.39
C PRO A 111 -5.80 -21.76 -12.33
N VAL A 112 -6.62 -22.47 -11.57
CA VAL A 112 -6.19 -23.48 -10.59
C VAL A 112 -7.00 -24.76 -10.86
N GLY A 113 -6.40 -25.73 -11.55
CA GLY A 113 -7.14 -26.87 -12.06
C GLY A 113 -8.30 -26.44 -12.97
N ASP A 114 -9.50 -26.90 -12.66
CA ASP A 114 -10.72 -26.58 -13.41
C ASP A 114 -11.41 -25.28 -12.94
N VAL A 115 -10.84 -24.59 -11.94
CA VAL A 115 -11.42 -23.37 -11.35
C VAL A 115 -10.59 -22.16 -11.74
N VAL A 116 -11.27 -21.04 -12.04
CA VAL A 116 -10.62 -19.74 -12.24
C VAL A 116 -10.82 -18.90 -10.99
N GLU A 117 -9.74 -18.70 -10.23
CA GLU A 117 -9.74 -17.81 -9.06
C GLU A 117 -9.81 -16.34 -9.50
N ARG A 118 -10.64 -15.58 -8.82
CA ARG A 118 -10.79 -14.14 -8.98
C ARG A 118 -10.55 -13.44 -7.66
N PHE A 119 -9.98 -12.24 -7.73
CA PHE A 119 -9.47 -11.56 -6.55
C PHE A 119 -10.19 -10.25 -6.30
N ARG A 120 -10.29 -9.90 -5.04
CA ARG A 120 -10.74 -8.59 -4.57
C ARG A 120 -9.79 -8.14 -3.48
N PHE A 121 -9.57 -6.84 -3.39
CA PHE A 121 -8.78 -6.27 -2.31
C PHE A 121 -9.55 -5.17 -1.59
N GLY A 122 -9.06 -4.79 -0.42
CA GLY A 122 -9.48 -3.61 0.28
C GLY A 122 -8.31 -2.63 0.36
N VAL A 123 -8.60 -1.35 0.29
CA VAL A 123 -7.62 -0.30 0.50
C VAL A 123 -8.19 0.79 1.39
N ALA A 124 -7.42 1.20 2.38
CA ALA A 124 -7.67 2.38 3.19
C ALA A 124 -6.73 3.50 2.80
N LEU A 125 -7.30 4.70 2.64
CA LEU A 125 -6.57 5.91 2.30
C LEU A 125 -6.75 6.95 3.41
N HIS A 126 -5.64 7.54 3.84
CA HIS A 126 -5.63 8.56 4.89
C HIS A 126 -4.53 9.58 4.62
N VAL A 127 -4.76 10.83 4.98
CA VAL A 127 -3.74 11.90 4.95
C VAL A 127 -3.29 12.23 6.36
N GLY A 128 -1.98 12.29 6.57
CA GLY A 128 -1.44 12.69 7.86
C GLY A 128 0.08 12.78 7.87
N ASN A 129 0.59 13.23 9.01
CA ASN A 129 2.03 13.28 9.24
C ASN A 129 2.55 11.87 9.61
N ILE A 130 3.61 11.48 8.97
CA ILE A 130 4.34 10.23 9.24
C ILE A 130 5.78 10.53 9.56
N LEU A 131 6.35 9.73 10.45
CA LEU A 131 7.79 9.63 10.64
C LEU A 131 8.27 8.46 9.78
N TYR A 132 9.17 8.71 8.85
CA TYR A 132 9.74 7.67 7.99
C TYR A 132 11.26 7.60 8.19
N GLY A 133 11.81 6.41 8.03
CA GLY A 133 13.24 6.21 8.22
C GLY A 133 13.63 4.76 8.44
N ASN A 134 14.89 4.58 8.80
CA ASN A 134 15.46 3.28 9.08
C ASN A 134 15.24 2.89 10.54
N ILE A 135 14.39 1.91 10.78
CA ILE A 135 14.09 1.35 12.11
C ILE A 135 14.62 -0.08 12.17
N GLY A 136 15.30 -0.42 13.26
CA GLY A 136 15.77 -1.79 13.42
C GLY A 136 16.69 -1.99 14.61
N GLY A 137 17.11 -3.23 14.79
CA GLY A 137 18.00 -3.67 15.87
C GLY A 137 19.17 -4.50 15.32
N GLY A 138 20.34 -4.37 15.97
CA GLY A 138 21.55 -5.07 15.55
C GLY A 138 21.97 -4.70 14.13
N ASN A 139 22.16 -5.70 13.28
CA ASN A 139 22.60 -5.53 11.89
C ASN A 139 21.43 -5.51 10.88
N ARG A 140 20.18 -5.47 11.35
CA ARG A 140 19.00 -5.45 10.47
C ARG A 140 18.28 -4.12 10.60
N LEU A 141 18.25 -3.37 9.52
CA LEU A 141 17.49 -2.14 9.37
C LEU A 141 16.34 -2.39 8.38
N ASP A 142 15.18 -1.89 8.73
CA ASP A 142 13.97 -1.93 7.89
C ASP A 142 13.52 -0.48 7.63
N PHE A 143 13.38 -0.12 6.37
CA PHE A 143 12.87 1.18 6.00
C PHE A 143 11.35 1.16 6.10
N THR A 144 10.80 2.00 6.94
CA THR A 144 9.35 2.00 7.20
C THR A 144 8.85 3.37 7.64
N CYS A 145 7.54 3.52 7.70
CA CYS A 145 6.92 4.68 8.31
C CYS A 145 6.10 4.29 9.54
N ILE A 146 6.09 5.18 10.52
CA ILE A 146 5.32 5.05 11.74
C ILE A 146 4.56 6.34 12.07
N GLY A 147 3.57 6.24 12.91
CA GLY A 147 2.83 7.38 13.43
C GLY A 147 1.34 7.10 13.60
N PRO A 148 0.62 8.03 14.28
CA PRO A 148 -0.83 7.90 14.47
C PRO A 148 -1.60 7.76 13.16
N ALA A 149 -1.14 8.41 12.09
CA ALA A 149 -1.75 8.36 10.77
C ALA A 149 -1.68 6.93 10.16
N VAL A 150 -0.54 6.25 10.29
CA VAL A 150 -0.40 4.85 9.84
C VAL A 150 -1.31 3.92 10.63
N ASN A 151 -1.39 4.12 11.95
CA ASN A 151 -2.29 3.35 12.81
C ASN A 151 -3.77 3.58 12.47
N LEU A 152 -4.14 4.81 12.08
CA LEU A 152 -5.50 5.10 11.64
C LEU A 152 -5.80 4.42 10.30
N ALA A 153 -4.89 4.49 9.33
CA ALA A 153 -5.03 3.77 8.06
C ALA A 153 -5.25 2.26 8.29
N ALA A 154 -4.51 1.65 9.23
CA ALA A 154 -4.67 0.24 9.57
C ALA A 154 -6.05 -0.09 10.19
N ARG A 155 -6.62 0.83 10.98
CA ARG A 155 -7.99 0.66 11.51
C ARG A 155 -9.03 0.79 10.41
N LEU A 156 -8.86 1.75 9.50
CA LEU A 156 -9.75 1.97 8.36
C LEU A 156 -9.74 0.75 7.42
N GLU A 157 -8.59 0.15 7.19
CA GLU A 157 -8.47 -1.07 6.36
C GLU A 157 -9.31 -2.22 6.96
N LYS A 158 -9.22 -2.46 8.27
CA LYS A 158 -10.04 -3.46 8.97
C LYS A 158 -11.54 -3.15 8.88
N ILE A 159 -11.92 -1.87 8.94
CA ILE A 159 -13.30 -1.44 8.76
C ILE A 159 -13.76 -1.71 7.31
N ALA A 160 -12.92 -1.40 6.31
CA ALA A 160 -13.17 -1.71 4.90
C ALA A 160 -13.49 -3.20 4.71
N GLY A 161 -12.72 -4.07 5.34
CA GLY A 161 -12.95 -5.52 5.34
C GLY A 161 -14.32 -5.92 5.89
N ARG A 162 -14.69 -5.38 7.05
CA ARG A 162 -15.98 -5.66 7.69
C ARG A 162 -17.17 -5.15 6.89
N LEU A 163 -17.01 -4.00 6.22
CA LEU A 163 -18.05 -3.40 5.38
C LEU A 163 -18.12 -3.98 3.97
N GLY A 164 -17.18 -4.86 3.59
CA GLY A 164 -17.07 -5.40 2.24
C GLY A 164 -16.77 -4.33 1.17
N ARG A 165 -16.17 -3.20 1.58
CA ARG A 165 -15.84 -2.10 0.67
C ARG A 165 -14.42 -2.25 0.14
N THR A 166 -14.24 -1.92 -1.14
CA THR A 166 -12.91 -1.93 -1.77
C THR A 166 -12.09 -0.74 -1.35
N VAL A 167 -12.66 0.46 -1.36
CA VAL A 167 -11.97 1.70 -0.99
C VAL A 167 -12.68 2.35 0.19
N VAL A 168 -11.93 2.64 1.24
CA VAL A 168 -12.38 3.42 2.39
C VAL A 168 -11.39 4.56 2.62
N VAL A 169 -11.91 5.76 2.78
CA VAL A 169 -11.11 6.96 3.02
C VAL A 169 -11.45 7.58 4.38
N SER A 170 -10.51 8.26 4.98
CA SER A 170 -10.79 9.09 6.16
C SER A 170 -11.44 10.42 5.72
N GLU A 171 -12.14 11.09 6.64
CA GLU A 171 -12.70 12.42 6.40
C GLU A 171 -11.64 13.44 5.94
N VAL A 172 -10.44 13.40 6.53
CA VAL A 172 -9.33 14.29 6.18
C VAL A 172 -8.80 14.04 4.76
N PHE A 173 -9.01 12.82 4.22
CA PHE A 173 -8.62 12.47 2.86
C PHE A 173 -9.69 12.91 1.84
N ALA A 174 -10.97 12.92 2.23
CA ALA A 174 -12.12 13.21 1.35
C ALA A 174 -12.20 14.68 0.96
#